data_f7449af8a2ae8ec26ee367388a722327
#
_entry.id   f7449af8a2ae8ec26ee367388a722327
#
_cell.length_a   1.000
_cell.length_b   1.000
_cell.length_c   1.000
_cell.angle_alpha   90.00
_cell.angle_beta   90.00
_cell.angle_gamma   90.00
#
_symmetry.space_group_name_H-M   'P 1'
#
loop_
_entity.id
_entity.type
_entity.pdbx_description
1 polymer ?
#
loop_
_entity_poly.entity_id
_entity_poly.type
_entity_poly.pdbx_seq_one_letter_code
_entity_poly.pdbx_strand_id
1 'polypeptide(L)'
;MGNNGVIVIKENQMLHVFTETAPTLSEAQKLVGGLVEMVRSPTDPEIQILVNEEGLLRGLPFNEEASRLCDTGIVGDAIILKGEAKWT
;
A
#
# COMPACT_ATOMS: atom_id res chain seq x y z
N MET A 1 -11.11 17.76 4.80
CA MET A 1 -10.80 17.11 5.73
C MET A 1 -10.05 15.85 5.50
N GLY A 2 -9.28 15.41 6.22
CA GLY A 2 -8.74 14.14 6.45
C GLY A 2 -8.45 13.14 5.36
N ASN A 3 -8.04 13.57 4.19
CA ASN A 3 -7.69 12.62 3.15
C ASN A 3 -6.22 12.21 3.21
N ASN A 4 -5.49 12.81 4.15
CA ASN A 4 -4.09 12.45 4.36
C ASN A 4 -4.04 11.20 5.22
N GLY A 5 -3.13 10.31 4.89
CA GLY A 5 -2.96 9.17 5.77
C GLY A 5 -2.27 8.00 5.11
N VAL A 6 -1.96 7.04 5.96
CA VAL A 6 -1.35 5.78 5.57
C VAL A 6 -2.30 4.66 6.01
N ILE A 7 -2.62 3.77 5.11
CA ILE A 7 -3.46 2.62 5.40
C ILE A 7 -2.62 1.38 5.14
N VAL A 8 -2.43 0.57 6.17
CA VAL A 8 -1.68 -0.68 6.04
C VAL A 8 -2.70 -1.82 6.04
N ILE A 9 -2.65 -2.65 5.02
CA ILE A 9 -3.56 -3.79 4.89
C ILE A 9 -2.73 -5.08 4.90
N LYS A 10 -2.84 -5.82 6.00
CA LYS A 10 -2.09 -7.06 6.20
C LYS A 10 -3.07 -8.21 6.35
N GLU A 11 -2.90 -9.25 5.51
CA GLU A 11 -3.74 -10.43 5.59
C GLU A 11 -5.23 -10.09 5.64
N ASN A 12 -5.61 -9.13 4.81
CA ASN A 12 -6.99 -8.64 4.71
C ASN A 12 -7.51 -7.93 5.97
N GLN A 13 -6.61 -7.51 6.83
CA GLN A 13 -6.95 -6.66 7.96
C GLN A 13 -6.49 -5.25 7.67
N MET A 14 -7.42 -4.31 7.75
CA MET A 14 -7.13 -2.92 7.45
C MET A 14 -6.76 -2.17 8.72
N LEU A 15 -5.56 -1.64 8.74
CA LEU A 15 -5.08 -0.81 9.85
C LEU A 15 -4.91 0.61 9.35
N HIS A 16 -5.69 1.53 9.92
CA HIS A 16 -5.59 2.94 9.55
C HIS A 16 -4.60 3.63 10.46
N VAL A 17 -3.64 4.31 9.85
CA VAL A 17 -2.69 5.13 10.57
C VAL A 17 -2.86 6.55 10.07
N PHE A 18 -3.34 7.43 10.94
CA PHE A 18 -3.56 8.83 10.57
C PHE A 18 -2.26 9.60 10.79
N THR A 19 -1.50 9.78 9.73
CA THR A 19 -0.25 10.53 9.76
C THR A 19 -0.07 11.27 8.45
N GLU A 20 0.60 12.39 8.51
CA GLU A 20 0.92 13.16 7.31
C GLU A 20 2.28 12.76 6.74
N THR A 21 2.95 11.83 7.38
CA THR A 21 4.29 11.43 7.00
C THR A 21 4.28 10.05 6.37
N ALA A 22 4.74 9.96 5.14
CA ALA A 22 4.88 8.69 4.47
C ALA A 22 5.98 7.85 5.16
N PRO A 23 5.87 6.52 5.12
CA PRO A 23 6.91 5.67 5.69
C PRO A 23 8.22 5.85 4.92
N THR A 24 9.33 5.61 5.58
CA THR A 24 10.62 5.56 4.91
C THR A 24 10.67 4.29 4.07
N LEU A 25 11.61 4.23 3.13
CA LEU A 25 11.79 3.02 2.33
C LEU A 25 12.04 1.80 3.22
N SER A 26 12.86 1.96 4.24
CA SER A 26 13.17 0.87 5.17
C SER A 26 11.93 0.38 5.90
N GLU A 27 11.08 1.31 6.36
CA GLU A 27 9.84 0.96 7.03
C GLU A 27 8.88 0.22 6.09
N ALA A 28 8.76 0.73 4.86
CA ALA A 28 7.89 0.11 3.88
C ALA A 28 8.37 -1.29 3.53
N GLN A 29 9.67 -1.50 3.39
CA GLN A 29 10.23 -2.81 3.10
C GLN A 29 9.91 -3.82 4.21
N LYS A 30 9.97 -3.38 5.46
CA LYS A 30 9.61 -4.24 6.58
C LYS A 30 8.14 -4.60 6.56
N LEU A 31 7.29 -3.63 6.23
CA LEU A 31 5.84 -3.85 6.22
C LEU A 31 5.41 -4.80 5.11
N VAL A 32 6.01 -4.70 3.93
CA VAL A 32 5.63 -5.58 2.81
C VAL A 32 6.47 -6.85 2.74
N GLY A 33 7.51 -6.95 3.56
CA GLY A 33 8.30 -8.17 3.65
C GLY A 33 9.33 -8.34 2.55
N GLY A 34 9.82 -7.27 1.95
CA GLY A 34 10.83 -7.33 0.91
C GLY A 34 10.94 -6.04 0.13
N LEU A 35 11.48 -6.13 -1.07
CA LEU A 35 11.62 -4.98 -1.93
C LEU A 35 10.25 -4.39 -2.25
N VAL A 36 10.20 -3.07 -2.32
CA VAL A 36 8.96 -2.32 -2.49
C VAL A 36 8.81 -1.83 -3.92
N GLU A 37 7.61 -1.98 -4.44
CA GLU A 37 7.23 -1.38 -5.72
C GLU A 37 6.07 -0.44 -5.47
N MET A 38 6.09 0.74 -6.08
CA MET A 38 5.00 1.69 -5.98
C MET A 38 4.11 1.55 -7.21
N VAL A 39 2.83 1.33 -6.97
CA VAL A 39 1.81 1.18 -8.02
C VAL A 39 0.80 2.29 -7.81
N ARG A 40 0.21 2.79 -8.90
CA ARG A 40 -0.84 3.78 -8.80
C ARG A 40 -2.19 3.15 -9.05
N SER A 41 -3.21 3.66 -8.35
CA SER A 41 -4.57 3.21 -8.59
C SER A 41 -5.00 3.65 -10.00
N PRO A 42 -5.60 2.75 -10.80
CA PRO A 42 -6.05 3.13 -12.15
C PRO A 42 -7.21 4.13 -12.15
N THR A 43 -7.95 4.23 -11.04
CA THR A 43 -9.10 5.12 -10.96
C THR A 43 -8.83 6.37 -10.15
N ASP A 44 -7.75 6.40 -9.36
CA ASP A 44 -7.44 7.56 -8.52
C ASP A 44 -5.93 7.80 -8.51
N PRO A 45 -5.45 8.74 -9.35
CA PRO A 45 -4.01 9.01 -9.44
C PRO A 45 -3.42 9.62 -8.18
N GLU A 46 -4.27 10.05 -7.24
CA GLU A 46 -3.80 10.61 -5.97
C GLU A 46 -3.41 9.54 -4.96
N ILE A 47 -3.70 8.29 -5.25
CA ILE A 47 -3.39 7.19 -4.35
C ILE A 47 -2.13 6.46 -4.83
N GLN A 48 -1.16 6.34 -3.94
CA GLN A 48 0.03 5.53 -4.17
C GLN A 48 -0.11 4.23 -3.37
N ILE A 49 0.29 3.13 -3.97
CA ILE A 49 0.16 1.81 -3.36
C ILE A 49 1.55 1.19 -3.31
N LEU A 50 2.02 0.85 -2.12
CA LEU A 50 3.33 0.21 -1.94
C LEU A 50 3.10 -1.28 -1.70
N VAL A 51 3.74 -2.11 -2.50
CA VAL A 51 3.57 -3.56 -2.45
C VAL A 51 4.93 -4.24 -2.54
N ASN A 52 4.94 -5.54 -2.26
CA ASN A 52 6.15 -6.34 -2.43
C ASN A 52 6.41 -6.50 -3.94
N GLU A 53 7.58 -6.07 -4.38
CA GLU A 53 7.95 -6.12 -5.80
C GLU A 53 7.93 -7.54 -6.35
N GLU A 54 8.20 -8.52 -5.51
CA GLU A 54 8.25 -9.93 -5.91
C GLU A 54 7.03 -10.72 -5.46
N GLY A 55 5.93 -10.02 -5.13
CA GLY A 55 4.76 -10.67 -4.58
C GLY A 55 4.23 -11.82 -5.42
N LEU A 56 4.10 -11.61 -6.74
CA LEU A 56 3.61 -12.66 -7.63
C LEU A 56 4.59 -13.81 -7.72
N LEU A 57 5.88 -13.52 -7.82
CA LEU A 57 6.91 -14.55 -7.91
C LEU A 57 6.97 -15.40 -6.64
N ARG A 58 6.71 -14.79 -5.50
CA ARG A 58 6.72 -15.48 -4.22
C ARG A 58 5.42 -16.20 -3.91
N GLY A 59 4.41 -16.02 -4.74
CA GLY A 59 3.11 -16.63 -4.51
C GLY A 59 2.40 -16.07 -3.29
N LEU A 60 2.58 -14.79 -3.00
CA LEU A 60 1.89 -14.17 -1.87
C LEU A 60 0.38 -14.18 -2.11
N PRO A 61 -0.41 -14.31 -1.04
CA PRO A 61 -1.86 -14.42 -1.21
C PRO A 61 -2.48 -13.13 -1.75
N PHE A 62 -3.58 -13.30 -2.49
CA PHE A 62 -4.33 -12.18 -3.02
C PHE A 62 -4.88 -11.34 -1.86
N ASN A 63 -4.69 -10.03 -1.94
CA ASN A 63 -5.16 -9.11 -0.91
C ASN A 63 -6.46 -8.50 -1.39
N GLU A 64 -7.57 -9.07 -0.95
CA GLU A 64 -8.90 -8.66 -1.38
C GLU A 64 -9.22 -7.22 -1.02
N GLU A 65 -8.95 -6.83 0.21
CA GLU A 65 -9.26 -5.48 0.67
C GLU A 65 -8.46 -4.42 -0.09
N ALA A 66 -7.16 -4.66 -0.24
CA ALA A 66 -6.31 -3.70 -0.97
C ALA A 66 -6.72 -3.63 -2.43
N SER A 67 -7.02 -4.77 -3.04
CA SER A 67 -7.41 -4.83 -4.44
C SER A 67 -8.71 -4.09 -4.70
N ARG A 68 -9.67 -4.25 -3.79
CA ARG A 68 -10.95 -3.58 -3.91
C ARG A 68 -10.80 -2.08 -3.72
N LEU A 69 -10.03 -1.68 -2.72
CA LEU A 69 -9.83 -0.28 -2.39
C LEU A 69 -9.09 0.47 -3.49
N CYS A 70 -8.16 -0.20 -4.14
CA CYS A 70 -7.32 0.41 -5.17
C CYS A 70 -7.76 0.12 -6.59
N ASP A 71 -8.80 -0.70 -6.74
CA ASP A 71 -9.35 -1.10 -8.04
C ASP A 71 -8.29 -1.69 -8.96
N THR A 72 -7.43 -2.54 -8.40
CA THR A 72 -6.40 -3.23 -9.16
C THR A 72 -6.00 -4.50 -8.37
N GLY A 73 -5.45 -5.49 -9.03
CA GLY A 73 -5.07 -6.73 -8.37
C GLY A 73 -3.81 -6.55 -7.53
N ILE A 74 -3.93 -6.84 -6.24
CA ILE A 74 -2.84 -6.69 -5.27
C ILE A 74 -2.64 -8.01 -4.54
N VAL A 75 -1.38 -8.45 -4.42
CA VAL A 75 -1.04 -9.63 -3.64
C VAL A 75 -0.12 -9.23 -2.50
N GLY A 76 -0.24 -9.92 -1.38
CA GLY A 76 0.56 -9.64 -0.20
C GLY A 76 0.07 -8.41 0.56
N ASP A 77 0.84 -8.02 1.56
CA ASP A 77 0.53 -6.82 2.35
C ASP A 77 0.72 -5.58 1.50
N ALA A 78 -0.08 -4.56 1.75
CA ALA A 78 -0.06 -3.33 0.97
C ALA A 78 -0.12 -2.11 1.88
N ILE A 79 0.52 -1.03 1.43
CA ILE A 79 0.49 0.24 2.12
C ILE A 79 -0.11 1.24 1.15
N ILE A 80 -1.17 1.92 1.57
CA ILE A 80 -1.87 2.90 0.73
C ILE A 80 -1.59 4.29 1.27
N LEU A 81 -1.04 5.14 0.42
CA LEU A 81 -0.66 6.50 0.80
C LEU A 81 -1.57 7.50 0.10
N LYS A 82 -2.09 8.44 0.87
CA LYS A 82 -3.02 9.47 0.38
C LYS A 82 -2.61 10.85 0.84
N GLY A 83 -2.97 11.86 0.05
CA GLY A 83 -2.79 13.26 0.43
C GLY A 83 -1.34 13.62 0.63
N GLU A 84 -1.03 14.21 1.78
CA GLU A 84 0.34 14.64 2.07
C GLU A 84 1.28 13.46 2.39
N ALA A 85 0.72 12.30 2.69
CA ALA A 85 1.51 11.12 3.05
C ALA A 85 1.89 10.30 1.83
N LYS A 86 2.43 10.95 0.81
CA LYS A 86 2.83 10.30 -0.44
C LYS A 86 4.33 10.38 -0.64
N TRP A 87 4.87 9.42 -1.39
CA TRP A 87 6.25 9.46 -1.81
C TRP A 87 6.36 10.38 -3.02
N THR A 88 7.40 11.19 -3.05
CA THR A 88 7.67 12.09 -4.17
C THR A 88 8.73 11.55 -5.12
#